data_717ae4c7bd260370cefeb7f6b1efe5ff
#
_entry.id   717ae4c7bd260370cefeb7f6b1efe5ff
#
_cell.length_a   1.000
_cell.length_b   1.000
_cell.length_c   1.000
_cell.angle_alpha   90.00
_cell.angle_beta   90.00
_cell.angle_gamma   90.00
#
_symmetry.space_group_name_H-M   'P 1'
#
loop_
_entity.id
_entity.type
_entity.pdbx_description
1 polymer ?
#
loop_
_entity_poly.entity_id
_entity_poly.type
_entity_poly.pdbx_seq_one_letter_code
_entity_poly.pdbx_strand_id
1 'polypeptide(L)'
;IDAAKVITFEKGLIGFEDCSRFAIVYETEDKKEKPIMWLQSLDEQALALPIIKPEYIVDEYAPDVEDELVYKLGENVKSDDLMIFVTMTVPSDLTKMTCNLKAPIIINTATMKAVQAVAVNEDYVVRFPVYNLLKERKEKAGE
;
A
#
# COMPACT_ATOMS: atom_id res chain seq x y z
N ILE A 1 -20.24 -4.15 2.29
CA ILE A 1 -19.06 -3.40 2.73
C ILE A 1 -19.52 -2.16 3.48
N ASP A 2 -18.96 -1.96 4.66
CA ASP A 2 -19.24 -0.80 5.49
C ASP A 2 -18.73 0.47 4.78
N ALA A 3 -19.62 1.43 4.54
CA ALA A 3 -19.27 2.69 3.87
C ALA A 3 -18.14 3.45 4.58
N ALA A 4 -18.03 3.28 5.90
CA ALA A 4 -16.98 3.93 6.68
C ALA A 4 -15.58 3.35 6.38
N LYS A 5 -15.49 2.20 5.71
CA LYS A 5 -14.23 1.56 5.35
C LYS A 5 -13.87 1.73 3.88
N VAL A 6 -14.65 2.52 3.15
CA VAL A 6 -14.36 2.79 1.74
C VAL A 6 -13.28 3.87 1.66
N ILE A 7 -12.22 3.55 0.92
CA ILE A 7 -11.10 4.45 0.69
C ILE A 7 -11.30 5.10 -0.67
N THR A 8 -11.20 6.44 -0.72
CA THR A 8 -11.41 7.20 -1.95
C THR A 8 -10.10 7.79 -2.44
N PHE A 9 -9.73 7.45 -3.67
CA PHE A 9 -8.62 8.04 -4.40
C PHE A 9 -9.21 9.04 -5.40
N GLU A 10 -9.14 10.32 -5.10
CA GLU A 10 -9.75 11.36 -5.93
C GLU A 10 -9.34 11.27 -7.40
N LYS A 11 -8.08 10.94 -7.65
CA LYS A 11 -7.54 10.80 -9.02
C LYS A 11 -7.30 9.34 -9.41
N GLY A 12 -7.87 8.39 -8.68
CA GLY A 12 -7.63 6.97 -8.90
C GLY A 12 -6.22 6.55 -8.57
N LEU A 13 -5.86 5.35 -9.00
CA LEU A 13 -4.51 4.81 -8.87
C LEU A 13 -3.74 5.01 -10.18
N ILE A 14 -2.42 5.09 -10.08
CA ILE A 14 -1.56 5.17 -11.28
C ILE A 14 -1.80 3.90 -12.11
N GLY A 15 -2.22 4.11 -13.37
CA GLY A 15 -2.60 3.02 -14.26
C GLY A 15 -4.08 2.63 -14.20
N PHE A 16 -4.81 3.11 -13.19
CA PHE A 16 -6.23 2.78 -12.98
C PHE A 16 -6.98 4.05 -12.56
N GLU A 17 -6.83 5.12 -13.34
CA GLU A 17 -7.33 6.44 -12.99
C GLU A 17 -8.87 6.50 -12.95
N ASP A 18 -9.55 5.55 -13.60
CA ASP A 18 -11.02 5.48 -13.58
C ASP A 18 -11.56 4.80 -12.32
N CYS A 19 -10.70 4.20 -11.51
CA CYS A 19 -11.10 3.53 -10.28
C CYS A 19 -10.73 4.37 -9.09
N SER A 20 -11.75 4.87 -8.37
CA SER A 20 -11.54 5.78 -7.24
C SER A 20 -11.89 5.19 -5.89
N ARG A 21 -12.76 4.19 -5.83
CA ARG A 21 -13.21 3.62 -4.55
C ARG A 21 -12.64 2.23 -4.35
N PHE A 22 -12.03 2.03 -3.19
CA PHE A 22 -11.36 0.78 -2.84
C PHE A 22 -11.64 0.41 -1.39
N ALA A 23 -11.42 -0.85 -1.08
CA ALA A 23 -11.43 -1.35 0.30
C ALA A 23 -10.21 -2.23 0.51
N ILE A 24 -9.67 -2.23 1.72
CA ILE A 24 -8.57 -3.13 2.06
C ILE A 24 -9.17 -4.43 2.55
N VAL A 25 -8.74 -5.53 1.93
CA VAL A 25 -9.12 -6.88 2.31
C VAL A 25 -7.87 -7.60 2.81
N TYR A 26 -7.95 -8.20 3.96
CA TYR A 26 -6.85 -8.94 4.52
C TYR A 26 -7.32 -10.30 5.02
N GLU A 27 -6.40 -11.25 4.99
CA GLU A 27 -6.66 -12.60 5.48
C GLU A 27 -6.02 -12.76 6.85
N THR A 28 -6.69 -13.50 7.72
CA THR A 28 -6.12 -13.90 8.99
C THR A 28 -5.97 -15.41 9.01
N GLU A 29 -4.86 -15.88 9.56
CA GLU A 29 -4.60 -17.29 9.75
C GLU A 29 -4.12 -17.48 11.18
N ASP A 30 -4.78 -18.36 11.91
CA ASP A 30 -4.47 -18.59 13.32
C ASP A 30 -4.46 -17.30 14.16
N LYS A 31 -5.39 -16.39 13.88
CA LYS A 31 -5.54 -15.08 14.52
C LYS A 31 -4.37 -14.12 14.25
N LYS A 32 -3.54 -14.42 13.27
CA LYS A 32 -2.46 -13.51 12.84
C LYS A 32 -2.77 -12.97 11.46
N GLU A 33 -2.60 -11.66 11.29
CA GLU A 33 -2.73 -11.04 9.99
C GLU A 33 -1.53 -11.42 9.13
N LYS A 34 -1.78 -11.75 7.87
CA LYS A 34 -0.72 -11.95 6.90
C LYS A 34 -0.18 -10.59 6.48
N PRO A 35 1.14 -10.47 6.21
CA PRO A 35 1.70 -9.18 5.78
C PRO A 35 1.10 -8.63 4.50
N ILE A 36 0.78 -9.51 3.54
CA ILE A 36 0.23 -9.10 2.25
C ILE A 36 -1.28 -8.96 2.38
N MET A 37 -1.77 -7.79 2.00
CA MET A 37 -3.19 -7.47 1.97
C MET A 37 -3.59 -7.15 0.53
N TRP A 38 -4.88 -6.94 0.31
CA TRP A 38 -5.40 -6.67 -1.02
C TRP A 38 -6.16 -5.35 -1.03
N LEU A 39 -5.88 -4.53 -2.02
CA LEU A 39 -6.63 -3.31 -2.28
C LEU A 39 -7.65 -3.64 -3.36
N GLN A 40 -8.89 -3.87 -2.94
CA GLN A 40 -9.98 -4.30 -3.84
C GLN A 40 -10.73 -3.09 -4.37
N SER A 41 -10.84 -2.98 -5.68
CA SER A 41 -11.65 -1.94 -6.31
C SER A 41 -13.14 -2.21 -6.08
N LEU A 42 -13.88 -1.15 -5.78
CA LEU A 42 -15.35 -1.19 -5.71
C LEU A 42 -15.97 -0.70 -7.01
N ASP A 43 -15.17 -0.16 -7.92
CA ASP A 43 -15.61 0.30 -9.24
C ASP A 43 -15.39 -0.77 -10.31
N GLU A 44 -14.35 -1.61 -10.15
CA GLU A 44 -14.06 -2.70 -11.07
C GLU A 44 -13.81 -3.98 -10.26
N GLN A 45 -14.80 -4.86 -10.27
CA GLN A 45 -14.79 -6.06 -9.45
C GLN A 45 -13.58 -6.97 -9.68
N ALA A 46 -13.07 -7.01 -10.90
CA ALA A 46 -11.93 -7.86 -11.25
C ALA A 46 -10.58 -7.28 -10.79
N LEU A 47 -10.56 -6.04 -10.31
CA LEU A 47 -9.32 -5.38 -9.93
C LEU A 47 -9.07 -5.48 -8.44
N ALA A 48 -8.00 -6.19 -8.08
CA ALA A 48 -7.48 -6.23 -6.72
C ALA A 48 -5.96 -6.22 -6.80
N LEU A 49 -5.33 -5.34 -6.04
CA LEU A 49 -3.87 -5.19 -6.04
C LEU A 49 -3.31 -5.67 -4.71
N PRO A 50 -2.26 -6.50 -4.73
CA PRO A 50 -1.58 -6.85 -3.49
C PRO A 50 -0.82 -5.65 -2.96
N ILE A 51 -0.94 -5.39 -1.67
CA ILE A 51 -0.27 -4.30 -0.99
C ILE A 51 0.39 -4.81 0.29
N ILE A 52 1.39 -4.08 0.77
CA ILE A 52 2.08 -4.43 1.98
C ILE A 52 2.54 -3.15 2.68
N LYS A 53 2.61 -3.19 4.00
CA LYS A 53 3.22 -2.10 4.75
C LYS A 53 4.72 -2.13 4.53
N PRO A 54 5.35 -1.01 4.18
CA PRO A 54 6.79 -1.00 3.86
C PRO A 54 7.69 -1.41 5.02
N GLU A 55 7.23 -1.29 6.25
CA GLU A 55 7.99 -1.72 7.44
C GLU A 55 8.29 -3.22 7.47
N TYR A 56 7.55 -4.03 6.72
CA TYR A 56 7.85 -5.45 6.56
C TYR A 56 9.02 -5.71 5.60
N ILE A 57 9.45 -4.69 4.87
CA ILE A 57 10.42 -4.84 3.78
C ILE A 57 11.71 -4.08 4.09
N VAL A 58 11.61 -2.83 4.53
CA VAL A 58 12.76 -1.99 4.83
C VAL A 58 12.65 -1.43 6.24
N ASP A 59 13.79 -1.25 6.90
CA ASP A 59 13.84 -0.75 8.26
C ASP A 59 13.39 0.70 8.36
N GLU A 60 13.77 1.51 7.38
CA GLU A 60 13.34 2.89 7.30
C GLU A 60 12.79 3.18 5.92
N TYR A 61 11.60 3.73 5.88
CA TYR A 61 10.98 4.15 4.63
C TYR A 61 10.49 5.58 4.82
N ALA A 62 11.12 6.50 4.12
CA ALA A 62 10.82 7.92 4.23
C ALA A 62 10.64 8.53 2.83
N PRO A 63 9.50 8.24 2.18
CA PRO A 63 9.26 8.77 0.83
C PRO A 63 9.07 10.27 0.89
N ASP A 64 9.79 10.98 0.02
CA ASP A 64 9.67 12.42 -0.14
C ASP A 64 8.68 12.69 -1.26
N VAL A 65 7.50 13.16 -0.90
CA VAL A 65 6.40 13.41 -1.83
C VAL A 65 5.96 14.86 -1.69
N GLU A 66 5.27 15.37 -2.72
CA GLU A 66 4.76 16.75 -2.69
C GLU A 66 3.77 16.94 -1.55
N ASP A 67 3.98 17.98 -0.73
CA ASP A 67 3.12 18.29 0.42
C ASP A 67 1.66 18.49 0.01
N GLU A 68 1.43 19.08 -1.16
CA GLU A 68 0.09 19.33 -1.66
C GLU A 68 -0.74 18.07 -1.78
N LEU A 69 -0.11 16.96 -2.17
CA LEU A 69 -0.81 15.67 -2.28
C LEU A 69 -1.32 15.19 -0.93
N VAL A 70 -0.55 15.43 0.11
CA VAL A 70 -0.93 15.05 1.49
C VAL A 70 -2.03 15.98 2.01
N TYR A 71 -1.92 17.28 1.73
CA TYR A 71 -2.94 18.26 2.17
C TYR A 71 -4.31 17.96 1.58
N LYS A 72 -4.38 17.41 0.39
CA LYS A 72 -5.66 17.05 -0.24
C LYS A 72 -6.36 15.90 0.46
N LEU A 73 -5.67 15.19 1.34
CA LEU A 73 -6.26 14.09 2.11
C LEU A 73 -7.06 14.57 3.32
N GLY A 74 -7.00 15.86 3.61
CA GLY A 74 -7.77 16.46 4.71
C GLY A 74 -7.02 17.62 5.34
N GLU A 75 -7.76 18.54 5.95
CA GLU A 75 -7.18 19.65 6.69
C GLU A 75 -6.64 19.15 8.02
N ASN A 76 -5.55 19.75 8.50
CA ASN A 76 -4.95 19.42 9.79
C ASN A 76 -4.58 17.94 9.91
N VAL A 77 -3.99 17.39 8.84
CA VAL A 77 -3.57 15.99 8.83
C VAL A 77 -2.54 15.73 9.92
N LYS A 78 -2.82 14.73 10.73
CA LYS A 78 -1.89 14.28 11.77
C LYS A 78 -1.12 13.05 11.27
N SER A 79 0.17 12.99 11.58
CA SER A 79 1.00 11.85 11.13
C SER A 79 0.45 10.51 11.63
N ASP A 80 -0.14 10.48 12.82
CA ASP A 80 -0.71 9.24 13.38
C ASP A 80 -1.92 8.73 12.60
N ASP A 81 -2.58 9.60 11.82
CA ASP A 81 -3.71 9.22 10.99
C ASP A 81 -3.30 8.70 9.61
N LEU A 82 -2.04 8.85 9.25
CA LEU A 82 -1.56 8.43 7.94
C LEU A 82 -1.06 6.99 7.98
N MET A 83 -1.53 6.20 7.02
CA MET A 83 -1.03 4.85 6.77
C MET A 83 -0.38 4.82 5.40
N ILE A 84 0.75 4.14 5.29
CA ILE A 84 1.47 4.01 4.02
C ILE A 84 1.52 2.54 3.62
N PHE A 85 1.19 2.28 2.36
CA PHE A 85 1.33 0.97 1.74
C PHE A 85 2.11 1.10 0.44
N VAL A 86 2.69 0.00 0.01
CA VAL A 86 3.27 -0.08 -1.34
C VAL A 86 2.61 -1.26 -2.06
N THR A 87 2.46 -1.13 -3.38
CA THR A 87 1.90 -2.23 -4.18
C THR A 87 2.97 -3.27 -4.45
N MET A 88 2.52 -4.50 -4.66
CA MET A 88 3.40 -5.62 -4.95
C MET A 88 3.09 -6.22 -6.32
N THR A 89 4.07 -6.86 -6.89
CA THR A 89 3.88 -7.75 -8.03
C THR A 89 4.21 -9.16 -7.56
N VAL A 90 3.23 -10.06 -7.65
CA VAL A 90 3.34 -11.45 -7.18
C VAL A 90 3.20 -12.37 -8.40
N PRO A 91 4.31 -12.69 -9.09
CA PRO A 91 4.28 -13.56 -10.26
C PRO A 91 4.17 -15.04 -9.88
N SER A 92 4.01 -15.90 -10.90
CA SER A 92 3.96 -17.34 -10.66
C SER A 92 5.21 -17.86 -9.96
N ASP A 93 6.38 -17.35 -10.35
CA ASP A 93 7.62 -17.62 -9.64
C ASP A 93 7.74 -16.63 -8.48
N LEU A 94 7.41 -17.07 -7.28
CA LEU A 94 7.38 -16.23 -6.08
C LEU A 94 8.74 -15.63 -5.72
N THR A 95 9.84 -16.26 -6.18
CA THR A 95 11.18 -15.71 -5.93
C THR A 95 11.40 -14.37 -6.64
N LYS A 96 10.53 -14.06 -7.60
CA LYS A 96 10.60 -12.81 -8.38
C LYS A 96 9.65 -11.74 -7.89
N MET A 97 9.06 -11.91 -6.71
CA MET A 97 8.18 -10.89 -6.13
C MET A 97 8.91 -9.58 -5.94
N THR A 98 8.22 -8.49 -6.25
CA THR A 98 8.74 -7.13 -6.06
C THR A 98 7.68 -6.25 -5.41
N CYS A 99 8.13 -5.10 -4.88
CA CYS A 99 7.21 -4.06 -4.46
C CYS A 99 7.65 -2.72 -5.04
N ASN A 100 6.72 -1.80 -5.11
CA ASN A 100 6.96 -0.46 -5.66
C ASN A 100 7.22 0.53 -4.53
N LEU A 101 8.50 0.74 -4.21
CA LEU A 101 8.89 1.74 -3.21
C LEU A 101 8.84 3.16 -3.75
N LYS A 102 8.76 3.33 -5.08
CA LYS A 102 8.78 4.64 -5.73
C LYS A 102 7.45 5.36 -5.68
N ALA A 103 6.33 4.62 -5.61
CA ALA A 103 5.01 5.22 -5.67
C ALA A 103 4.12 4.73 -4.52
N PRO A 104 4.37 5.21 -3.29
CA PRO A 104 3.60 4.77 -2.13
C PRO A 104 2.14 5.21 -2.19
N ILE A 105 1.29 4.42 -1.55
CA ILE A 105 -0.11 4.76 -1.31
C ILE A 105 -0.19 5.34 0.10
N ILE A 106 -0.72 6.54 0.22
CA ILE A 106 -0.86 7.23 1.49
C ILE A 106 -2.34 7.39 1.78
N ILE A 107 -2.79 6.90 2.93
CA ILE A 107 -4.19 6.92 3.34
C ILE A 107 -4.32 7.74 4.62
N ASN A 108 -5.24 8.70 4.61
CA ASN A 108 -5.62 9.40 5.83
C ASN A 108 -6.81 8.65 6.44
N THR A 109 -6.57 7.96 7.55
CA THR A 109 -7.60 7.14 8.19
C THR A 109 -8.71 7.95 8.84
N ALA A 110 -8.47 9.24 9.11
CA ALA A 110 -9.50 10.12 9.66
C ALA A 110 -10.54 10.52 8.60
N THR A 111 -10.13 10.65 7.34
CA THR A 111 -11.02 11.06 6.25
C THR A 111 -11.33 9.93 5.27
N MET A 112 -10.57 8.85 5.31
CA MET A 112 -10.61 7.74 4.36
C MET A 112 -10.32 8.19 2.92
N LYS A 113 -9.55 9.26 2.78
CA LYS A 113 -9.03 9.71 1.49
C LYS A 113 -7.61 9.23 1.32
N ALA A 114 -7.25 8.89 0.09
CA ALA A 114 -5.93 8.36 -0.21
C ALA A 114 -5.38 8.91 -1.52
N VAL A 115 -4.09 8.78 -1.70
CA VAL A 115 -3.40 9.16 -2.92
C VAL A 115 -2.25 8.18 -3.16
N GLN A 116 -1.97 7.91 -4.42
CA GLN A 116 -0.72 7.27 -4.80
C GLN A 116 0.21 8.36 -5.31
N ALA A 117 1.30 8.58 -4.60
CA ALA A 117 2.24 9.65 -4.90
C ALA A 117 3.55 9.07 -5.44
N VAL A 118 4.24 9.82 -6.30
CA VAL A 118 5.56 9.42 -6.77
C VAL A 118 6.61 10.08 -5.88
N ALA A 119 7.42 9.28 -5.20
CA ALA A 119 8.49 9.80 -4.35
C ALA A 119 9.65 10.32 -5.20
N VAL A 120 10.25 11.43 -4.77
CA VAL A 120 11.41 11.99 -5.49
C VAL A 120 12.73 11.32 -5.11
N ASN A 121 12.74 10.50 -4.09
CA ASN A 121 13.93 9.76 -3.65
C ASN A 121 14.48 8.90 -4.79
N GLU A 122 15.72 9.13 -5.17
CA GLU A 122 16.36 8.40 -6.28
C GLU A 122 16.66 6.94 -5.95
N ASP A 123 16.85 6.64 -4.68
CA ASP A 123 17.16 5.28 -4.20
C ASP A 123 15.91 4.38 -4.08
N TYR A 124 14.71 4.93 -4.19
CA TYR A 124 13.50 4.12 -4.20
C TYR A 124 13.15 3.72 -5.63
N VAL A 125 12.92 2.42 -5.83
CA VAL A 125 12.71 1.85 -7.15
C VAL A 125 11.33 1.21 -7.26
N VAL A 126 10.86 1.07 -8.50
CA VAL A 126 9.53 0.54 -8.82
C VAL A 126 9.46 -0.98 -8.59
N ARG A 127 10.58 -1.68 -8.80
CA ARG A 127 10.64 -3.15 -8.70
C ARG A 127 11.70 -3.56 -7.68
N PHE A 128 11.42 -3.31 -6.43
CA PHE A 128 12.32 -3.69 -5.34
C PHE A 128 12.10 -5.16 -4.97
N PRO A 129 13.14 -6.03 -5.06
CA PRO A 129 12.98 -7.46 -4.76
C PRO A 129 12.69 -7.70 -3.29
N VAL A 130 11.69 -8.54 -3.01
CA VAL A 130 11.21 -8.72 -1.62
C VAL A 130 11.17 -10.16 -1.14
N TYR A 131 11.34 -11.14 -2.03
CA TYR A 131 11.16 -12.53 -1.66
C TYR A 131 12.04 -12.95 -0.46
N ASN A 132 13.34 -12.69 -0.53
CA ASN A 132 14.27 -13.08 0.53
C ASN A 132 13.97 -12.36 1.84
N LEU A 133 13.59 -11.09 1.76
CA LEU A 133 13.26 -10.29 2.94
C LEU A 133 12.03 -10.85 3.67
N LEU A 134 10.99 -11.19 2.93
CA LEU A 134 9.78 -11.75 3.50
C LEU A 134 10.01 -13.17 4.02
N LYS A 135 10.83 -13.95 3.34
CA LYS A 135 11.18 -15.30 3.78
C LYS A 135 11.93 -15.26 5.11
N GLU A 136 12.93 -14.41 5.24
CA GLU A 136 13.69 -14.23 6.49
C GLU A 136 12.78 -13.79 7.63
N ARG A 137 11.87 -12.87 7.37
CA ARG A 137 10.93 -12.38 8.37
C ARG A 137 10.00 -13.49 8.83
N LYS A 138 9.50 -14.31 7.91
CA LYS A 138 8.64 -15.43 8.23
C LYS A 138 9.37 -16.46 9.08
N GLU A 139 10.62 -16.76 8.76
CA GLU A 139 11.44 -17.69 9.54
C GLU A 139 11.64 -17.19 10.96
N LYS A 140 11.90 -15.90 11.14
CA LYS A 140 12.05 -15.30 12.48
C LYS A 140 10.74 -15.31 13.25
N ALA A 141 9.62 -15.06 12.60
CA ALA A 141 8.30 -15.02 13.24
C ALA A 141 7.71 -16.41 13.49
N GLY A 142 8.12 -17.39 12.71
CA GLY A 142 7.61 -18.77 12.82
C GLY A 142 8.27 -19.62 13.89
N GLU A 143 9.25 -19.08 14.53
CA GLU A 143 9.96 -19.79 15.60
C GLU A 143 9.12 -19.92 16.87
#